data_255101b51157964efc10bb26dc81f22f
#
_entry.id   255101b51157964efc10bb26dc81f22f
#
_cell.length_a   1.000
_cell.length_b   1.000
_cell.length_c   1.000
_cell.angle_alpha   90.00
_cell.angle_beta   90.00
_cell.angle_gamma   90.00
#
_symmetry.space_group_name_H-M   'P 1'
#
loop_
_entity.id
_entity.type
_entity.pdbx_description
1 polymer ?
#
loop_
_entity_poly.entity_id
_entity_poly.type
_entity_poly.pdbx_seq_one_letter_code
_entity_poly.pdbx_strand_id
1 'polypeptide(L)'
;MRNYYEKRLSALVFECDQEHYWVNPLMMKEKIVKVASLVIGKRVETISASATLHDLVNALNVHHVGALVVSPDGKKIEGIVSERDVVRAMPGRLNELTDVRVHELMTADVITCTPDSSVASLMTVMTERRIRHVPVVDESGNLLSIISIGDVVKAHINELDVERKALSDYVNS
;
A
#
# COMPACT_ATOMS: atom_id res chain seq x y z
N MET A 1 -2.38 -4.12 -33.43
CA MET A 1 -3.12 -4.84 -32.35
C MET A 1 -4.13 -3.99 -31.58
N ARG A 2 -4.43 -2.77 -32.01
CA ARG A 2 -5.40 -1.85 -31.37
C ARG A 2 -6.85 -2.03 -31.87
N ASN A 3 -7.04 -2.79 -32.94
CA ASN A 3 -8.32 -2.88 -33.68
C ASN A 3 -9.19 -4.10 -33.33
N TYR A 4 -8.75 -4.96 -32.39
CA TYR A 4 -9.49 -6.19 -32.05
C TYR A 4 -10.44 -5.99 -30.86
N TYR A 5 -10.14 -5.08 -29.95
CA TYR A 5 -10.97 -4.80 -28.77
C TYR A 5 -12.11 -3.81 -29.04
N GLU A 6 -11.91 -2.84 -29.94
CA GLU A 6 -12.96 -1.87 -30.28
C GLU A 6 -14.10 -2.50 -31.09
N LYS A 7 -13.84 -3.53 -31.91
CA LYS A 7 -14.87 -4.25 -32.65
C LYS A 7 -15.72 -5.21 -31.80
N ARG A 8 -15.27 -5.60 -30.62
CA ARG A 8 -16.04 -6.49 -29.74
C ARG A 8 -16.97 -5.73 -28.80
N LEU A 9 -16.71 -4.47 -28.53
CA LEU A 9 -17.57 -3.61 -27.69
C LEU A 9 -18.79 -3.09 -28.48
N SER A 10 -18.67 -2.95 -29.79
CA SER A 10 -19.80 -2.56 -30.66
C SER A 10 -20.75 -3.70 -31.05
N ALA A 11 -20.31 -4.96 -30.87
CA ALA A 11 -21.12 -6.14 -31.22
C ALA A 11 -21.91 -6.72 -30.04
N LEU A 12 -21.71 -6.21 -28.82
CA LEU A 12 -22.42 -6.63 -27.59
C LEU A 12 -23.63 -5.76 -27.27
N VAL A 13 -23.99 -4.81 -28.15
CA VAL A 13 -25.12 -3.87 -27.95
C VAL A 13 -26.40 -4.31 -28.68
N PHE A 14 -26.37 -5.33 -29.50
CA PHE A 14 -27.57 -5.76 -30.26
C PHE A 14 -27.77 -7.26 -30.17
N GLU A 15 -28.89 -7.61 -29.61
CA GLU A 15 -29.63 -8.86 -29.50
C GLU A 15 -29.72 -9.42 -28.08
N CYS A 16 -30.59 -8.81 -27.29
CA CYS A 16 -31.34 -9.53 -26.29
C CYS A 16 -32.79 -9.06 -26.34
N ASP A 17 -33.58 -9.80 -27.09
CA ASP A 17 -35.02 -9.73 -27.05
C ASP A 17 -35.50 -10.56 -25.86
N GLN A 18 -36.42 -9.95 -25.11
CA GLN A 18 -37.20 -10.50 -24.00
C GLN A 18 -36.57 -10.67 -22.64
N GLU A 19 -37.10 -9.79 -21.77
CA GLU A 19 -37.06 -9.72 -20.29
C GLU A 19 -35.90 -8.93 -19.64
N HIS A 20 -36.03 -7.61 -19.71
CA HIS A 20 -35.79 -6.60 -18.65
C HIS A 20 -34.71 -6.89 -17.61
N TYR A 21 -33.45 -6.91 -17.99
CA TYR A 21 -32.37 -6.59 -17.08
C TYR A 21 -31.48 -5.49 -17.67
N TRP A 22 -31.91 -4.26 -17.51
CA TRP A 22 -31.05 -3.11 -17.75
C TRP A 22 -30.01 -3.05 -16.65
N VAL A 23 -28.89 -3.74 -16.82
CA VAL A 23 -27.69 -3.40 -16.08
C VAL A 23 -27.22 -2.08 -16.61
N ASN A 24 -27.54 -1.01 -15.87
CA ASN A 24 -27.10 0.33 -16.23
C ASN A 24 -25.57 0.36 -16.19
N PRO A 25 -24.85 0.55 -17.32
CA PRO A 25 -23.40 0.63 -17.35
C PRO A 25 -22.83 1.79 -16.49
N LEU A 26 -23.69 2.74 -16.09
CA LEU A 26 -23.38 3.84 -15.19
C LEU A 26 -23.35 3.42 -13.70
N MET A 27 -23.89 2.24 -13.35
CA MET A 27 -23.80 1.71 -11.99
C MET A 27 -22.53 0.91 -11.71
N MET A 28 -21.81 0.47 -12.71
CA MET A 28 -20.47 -0.12 -12.58
C MET A 28 -19.37 0.96 -12.61
N LYS A 29 -19.56 2.09 -11.96
CA LYS A 29 -18.41 2.85 -11.48
C LYS A 29 -17.86 2.06 -10.31
N GLU A 30 -16.93 1.14 -10.58
CA GLU A 30 -16.09 0.56 -9.54
C GLU A 30 -15.65 1.70 -8.64
N LYS A 31 -16.11 1.67 -7.41
CA LYS A 31 -15.73 2.66 -6.40
C LYS A 31 -14.30 2.31 -5.99
N ILE A 32 -13.35 2.72 -6.84
CA ILE A 32 -11.92 2.47 -6.61
C ILE A 32 -11.56 3.09 -5.27
N VAL A 33 -11.28 2.24 -4.28
CA VAL A 33 -10.81 2.69 -2.97
C VAL A 33 -9.40 3.24 -3.15
N LYS A 34 -9.24 4.54 -2.81
CA LYS A 34 -7.98 5.25 -2.90
C LYS A 34 -7.19 5.13 -1.60
N VAL A 35 -5.86 5.18 -1.71
CA VAL A 35 -4.91 5.24 -0.59
C VAL A 35 -5.23 6.41 0.35
N ALA A 36 -5.77 7.52 -0.16
CA ALA A 36 -6.20 8.67 0.63
C ALA A 36 -7.07 8.28 1.84
N SER A 37 -7.96 7.28 1.69
CA SER A 37 -8.83 6.81 2.78
C SER A 37 -8.07 6.10 3.91
N LEU A 38 -6.86 5.62 3.65
CA LEU A 38 -6.02 4.89 4.61
C LEU A 38 -5.03 5.79 5.36
N VAL A 39 -4.82 7.02 4.88
CA VAL A 39 -3.83 7.97 5.40
C VAL A 39 -4.38 8.79 6.57
N ILE A 40 -5.71 8.95 6.67
CA ILE A 40 -6.36 9.85 7.62
C ILE A 40 -5.98 9.52 9.07
N GLY A 41 -5.43 10.51 9.78
CA GLY A 41 -5.12 10.43 11.22
C GLY A 41 -3.90 9.59 11.59
N LYS A 42 -3.13 9.07 10.63
CA LYS A 42 -1.91 8.30 10.89
C LYS A 42 -0.72 9.24 11.10
N ARG A 43 -0.09 9.13 12.26
CA ARG A 43 1.23 9.71 12.51
C ARG A 43 2.30 8.81 11.91
N VAL A 44 3.32 9.38 11.29
CA VAL A 44 4.46 8.64 10.77
C VAL A 44 5.63 8.80 11.72
N GLU A 45 6.09 7.68 12.23
CA GLU A 45 7.34 7.65 13.00
C GLU A 45 8.50 7.44 12.03
N THR A 46 9.56 8.22 12.24
CA THR A 46 10.77 8.20 11.40
C THR A 46 12.01 7.96 12.25
N ILE A 47 13.08 7.54 11.60
CA ILE A 47 14.37 7.33 12.25
C ILE A 47 15.49 7.97 11.42
N SER A 48 16.55 8.41 12.08
CA SER A 48 17.74 8.94 11.40
C SER A 48 18.57 7.82 10.78
N ALA A 49 19.18 8.09 9.61
CA ALA A 49 20.13 7.19 8.97
C ALA A 49 21.36 6.87 9.83
N SER A 50 21.74 7.79 10.73
CA SER A 50 22.86 7.64 11.68
C SER A 50 22.50 6.94 12.98
N ALA A 51 21.22 6.65 13.22
CA ALA A 51 20.78 5.94 14.41
C ALA A 51 21.40 4.53 14.50
N THR A 52 21.54 4.01 15.71
CA THR A 52 22.07 2.67 15.95
C THR A 52 21.02 1.59 15.71
N LEU A 53 21.45 0.35 15.53
CA LEU A 53 20.55 -0.81 15.52
C LEU A 53 19.72 -0.89 16.81
N HIS A 54 20.31 -0.54 17.96
CA HIS A 54 19.59 -0.50 19.24
C HIS A 54 18.44 0.52 19.20
N ASP A 55 18.71 1.74 18.70
CA ASP A 55 17.69 2.78 18.56
C ASP A 55 16.56 2.33 17.62
N LEU A 56 16.92 1.65 16.52
CA LEU A 56 15.96 1.09 15.57
C LEU A 56 15.04 0.07 16.23
N VAL A 57 15.62 -0.95 16.90
CA VAL A 57 14.85 -2.00 17.58
C VAL A 57 13.96 -1.40 18.67
N ASN A 58 14.47 -0.45 19.45
CA ASN A 58 13.69 0.23 20.46
C ASN A 58 12.54 1.04 19.86
N ALA A 59 12.77 1.79 18.77
CA ALA A 59 11.73 2.56 18.10
C ALA A 59 10.63 1.67 17.52
N LEU A 60 10.98 0.57 16.82
CA LEU A 60 10.01 -0.41 16.31
C LEU A 60 9.12 -0.95 17.45
N ASN A 61 9.73 -1.26 18.58
CA ASN A 61 9.06 -1.84 19.75
C ASN A 61 8.14 -0.83 20.46
N VAL A 62 8.64 0.38 20.73
CA VAL A 62 7.90 1.43 21.43
C VAL A 62 6.70 1.92 20.63
N HIS A 63 6.86 2.05 19.32
CA HIS A 63 5.78 2.51 18.44
C HIS A 63 4.89 1.38 17.93
N HIS A 64 5.20 0.11 18.26
CA HIS A 64 4.47 -1.08 17.80
C HIS A 64 4.31 -1.14 16.27
N VAL A 65 5.40 -0.83 15.55
CA VAL A 65 5.43 -0.82 14.08
C VAL A 65 6.45 -1.81 13.53
N GLY A 66 6.18 -2.41 12.37
CA GLY A 66 7.09 -3.37 11.72
C GLY A 66 8.11 -2.73 10.78
N ALA A 67 8.01 -1.41 10.54
CA ALA A 67 8.96 -0.66 9.72
C ALA A 67 8.94 0.83 10.07
N LEU A 68 10.05 1.50 9.82
CA LEU A 68 10.22 2.94 9.95
C LEU A 68 10.76 3.54 8.65
N VAL A 69 10.29 4.74 8.32
CA VAL A 69 10.89 5.53 7.24
C VAL A 69 12.15 6.21 7.79
N VAL A 70 13.23 6.08 7.03
CA VAL A 70 14.47 6.78 7.34
C VAL A 70 14.40 8.18 6.77
N SER A 71 14.46 9.18 7.65
CA SER A 71 14.28 10.57 7.27
C SER A 71 15.07 11.50 8.21
N PRO A 72 15.75 12.53 7.68
CA PRO A 72 16.48 13.50 8.49
C PRO A 72 15.57 14.56 9.14
N ASP A 73 14.39 14.81 8.58
CA ASP A 73 13.50 15.94 8.91
C ASP A 73 12.02 15.54 9.06
N GLY A 74 11.70 14.24 8.93
CA GLY A 74 10.34 13.72 8.94
C GLY A 74 9.55 13.97 7.64
N LYS A 75 10.20 14.54 6.61
CA LYS A 75 9.58 14.85 5.31
C LYS A 75 10.29 14.16 4.15
N LYS A 76 11.61 14.32 4.06
CA LYS A 76 12.39 13.72 3.00
C LYS A 76 12.69 12.26 3.29
N ILE A 77 12.38 11.38 2.35
CA ILE A 77 12.67 9.95 2.48
C ILE A 77 14.11 9.68 2.02
N GLU A 78 14.94 9.11 2.90
CA GLU A 78 16.27 8.59 2.56
C GLU A 78 16.27 7.07 2.43
N GLY A 79 15.30 6.39 3.06
CA GLY A 79 15.20 4.94 3.02
C GLY A 79 14.00 4.44 3.81
N ILE A 80 13.88 3.12 3.85
CA ILE A 80 12.96 2.39 4.72
C ILE A 80 13.71 1.24 5.37
N VAL A 81 13.42 0.97 6.65
CA VAL A 81 14.02 -0.13 7.41
C VAL A 81 12.94 -0.86 8.20
N SER A 82 13.03 -2.19 8.28
CA SER A 82 12.03 -3.05 8.90
C SER A 82 12.64 -4.09 9.84
N GLU A 83 11.77 -4.74 10.63
CA GLU A 83 12.14 -5.91 11.46
C GLU A 83 12.88 -6.99 10.65
N ARG A 84 12.48 -7.20 9.38
CA ARG A 84 13.12 -8.17 8.49
C ARG A 84 14.58 -7.82 8.20
N ASP A 85 14.90 -6.55 8.09
CA ASP A 85 16.26 -6.08 7.81
C ASP A 85 17.14 -6.27 9.04
N VAL A 86 16.60 -6.07 10.23
CA VAL A 86 17.26 -6.40 11.50
C VAL A 86 17.61 -7.90 11.56
N VAL A 87 16.64 -8.77 11.29
CA VAL A 87 16.86 -10.24 11.30
C VAL A 87 17.89 -10.67 10.26
N ARG A 88 17.86 -10.07 9.07
CA ARG A 88 18.82 -10.36 7.99
C ARG A 88 20.25 -9.92 8.31
N ALA A 89 20.41 -8.90 9.14
CA ALA A 89 21.73 -8.43 9.55
C ALA A 89 22.42 -9.32 10.61
N MET A 90 21.65 -10.14 11.34
CA MET A 90 22.17 -10.95 12.44
C MET A 90 23.21 -12.03 12.03
N PRO A 91 23.03 -12.79 10.92
CA PRO A 91 23.99 -13.82 10.52
C PRO A 91 25.38 -13.24 10.24
N GLY A 92 26.38 -13.71 10.97
CA GLY A 92 27.79 -13.31 10.82
C GLY A 92 28.21 -12.01 11.49
N ARG A 93 27.27 -11.26 12.11
CA ARG A 93 27.56 -9.95 12.76
C ARG A 93 27.19 -9.89 14.24
N LEU A 94 26.89 -11.02 14.90
CA LEU A 94 26.38 -11.03 16.27
C LEU A 94 27.27 -10.28 17.29
N ASN A 95 28.56 -10.22 17.07
CA ASN A 95 29.51 -9.53 17.96
C ASN A 95 29.70 -8.03 17.62
N GLU A 96 29.17 -7.58 16.49
CA GLU A 96 29.36 -6.21 15.95
C GLU A 96 28.03 -5.44 15.85
N LEU A 97 26.92 -6.03 16.32
CA LEU A 97 25.58 -5.44 16.18
C LEU A 97 25.43 -4.07 16.85
N THR A 98 26.25 -3.78 17.87
CA THR A 98 26.24 -2.47 18.55
C THR A 98 26.70 -1.33 17.68
N ASP A 99 27.54 -1.59 16.68
CA ASP A 99 28.16 -0.58 15.82
C ASP A 99 27.39 -0.35 14.53
N VAL A 100 26.46 -1.26 14.18
CA VAL A 100 25.63 -1.18 12.97
C VAL A 100 24.74 0.04 13.01
N ARG A 101 24.72 0.80 11.91
CA ARG A 101 23.88 1.97 11.72
C ARG A 101 22.72 1.67 10.77
N VAL A 102 21.62 2.44 10.91
CA VAL A 102 20.41 2.28 10.11
C VAL A 102 20.68 2.37 8.61
N HIS A 103 21.56 3.29 8.18
CA HIS A 103 21.91 3.44 6.76
C HIS A 103 22.56 2.18 6.14
N GLU A 104 23.16 1.29 6.94
CA GLU A 104 23.73 0.03 6.49
C GLU A 104 22.66 -1.06 6.26
N LEU A 105 21.50 -0.90 6.87
CA LEU A 105 20.40 -1.87 6.87
C LEU A 105 19.24 -1.45 5.97
N MET A 106 19.05 -0.15 5.79
CA MET A 106 17.91 0.40 5.07
C MET A 106 17.93 0.07 3.59
N THR A 107 16.75 -0.01 2.99
CA THR A 107 16.57 0.06 1.55
C THR A 107 16.48 1.52 1.14
N ALA A 108 17.44 2.00 0.34
CA ALA A 108 17.49 3.41 -0.11
C ALA A 108 16.60 3.66 -1.34
N ASP A 109 16.45 2.68 -2.24
CA ASP A 109 15.52 2.76 -3.38
C ASP A 109 14.10 2.40 -2.92
N VAL A 110 13.39 3.40 -2.39
CA VAL A 110 12.09 3.21 -1.75
C VAL A 110 10.97 3.32 -2.76
N ILE A 111 10.17 2.26 -2.88
CA ILE A 111 8.90 2.31 -3.63
C ILE A 111 7.90 3.12 -2.81
N THR A 112 7.34 4.16 -3.41
CA THR A 112 6.34 5.04 -2.80
C THR A 112 5.03 5.00 -3.58
N CYS A 113 3.95 5.49 -2.97
CA CYS A 113 2.68 5.74 -3.63
C CYS A 113 2.15 7.13 -3.26
N THR A 114 1.09 7.56 -3.93
CA THR A 114 0.40 8.83 -3.64
C THR A 114 -0.98 8.56 -3.04
N PRO A 115 -1.63 9.55 -2.43
CA PRO A 115 -3.01 9.43 -1.96
C PRO A 115 -4.00 9.01 -3.05
N ASP A 116 -3.71 9.34 -4.31
CA ASP A 116 -4.56 9.00 -5.46
C ASP A 116 -4.37 7.57 -5.98
N SER A 117 -3.35 6.87 -5.55
CA SER A 117 -3.13 5.47 -5.91
C SER A 117 -4.29 4.59 -5.46
N SER A 118 -4.63 3.55 -6.24
CA SER A 118 -5.66 2.60 -5.83
C SER A 118 -5.12 1.58 -4.83
N VAL A 119 -5.98 1.16 -3.89
CA VAL A 119 -5.63 0.11 -2.91
C VAL A 119 -5.31 -1.20 -3.63
N ALA A 120 -6.04 -1.55 -4.69
CA ALA A 120 -5.80 -2.76 -5.48
C ALA A 120 -4.42 -2.74 -6.17
N SER A 121 -4.02 -1.62 -6.79
CA SER A 121 -2.68 -1.51 -7.39
C SER A 121 -1.57 -1.57 -6.35
N LEU A 122 -1.79 -0.97 -5.18
CA LEU A 122 -0.83 -1.04 -4.07
C LEU A 122 -0.66 -2.48 -3.56
N MET A 123 -1.75 -3.24 -3.43
CA MET A 123 -1.72 -4.65 -3.06
C MET A 123 -0.91 -5.50 -4.06
N THR A 124 -1.09 -5.26 -5.35
CA THR A 124 -0.31 -5.92 -6.42
C THR A 124 1.18 -5.63 -6.26
N VAL A 125 1.56 -4.35 -6.14
CA VAL A 125 2.96 -3.94 -5.95
C VAL A 125 3.58 -4.58 -4.71
N MET A 126 2.87 -4.56 -3.57
CA MET A 126 3.35 -5.19 -2.33
C MET A 126 3.60 -6.69 -2.50
N THR A 127 2.73 -7.37 -3.23
CA THR A 127 2.82 -8.83 -3.47
C THR A 127 3.97 -9.17 -4.42
N GLU A 128 4.05 -8.51 -5.56
CA GLU A 128 5.07 -8.75 -6.58
C GLU A 128 6.48 -8.40 -6.09
N ARG A 129 6.62 -7.28 -5.39
CA ARG A 129 7.89 -6.80 -4.83
C ARG A 129 8.23 -7.40 -3.48
N ARG A 130 7.32 -8.19 -2.88
CA ARG A 130 7.46 -8.80 -1.55
C ARG A 130 7.75 -7.79 -0.45
N ILE A 131 7.17 -6.59 -0.56
CA ILE A 131 7.25 -5.51 0.42
C ILE A 131 5.94 -5.43 1.21
N ARG A 132 6.01 -5.06 2.48
CA ARG A 132 4.85 -5.00 3.36
C ARG A 132 4.53 -3.61 3.87
N HIS A 133 5.37 -2.64 3.55
CA HIS A 133 5.20 -1.24 3.94
C HIS A 133 5.57 -0.37 2.75
N VAL A 134 4.74 0.62 2.46
CA VAL A 134 4.96 1.57 1.36
C VAL A 134 4.68 2.97 1.90
N PRO A 135 5.67 3.88 1.86
CA PRO A 135 5.47 5.28 2.19
C PRO A 135 4.54 5.96 1.18
N VAL A 136 3.69 6.83 1.68
CA VAL A 136 2.82 7.71 0.88
C VAL A 136 3.45 9.08 0.83
N VAL A 137 3.55 9.65 -0.36
CA VAL A 137 4.15 10.96 -0.59
C VAL A 137 3.16 11.92 -1.24
N ASP A 138 3.38 13.21 -1.02
CA ASP A 138 2.68 14.28 -1.75
C ASP A 138 3.27 14.47 -3.16
N GLU A 139 2.72 15.42 -3.93
CA GLU A 139 3.18 15.78 -5.27
C GLU A 139 4.64 16.31 -5.29
N SER A 140 5.13 16.83 -4.17
CA SER A 140 6.50 17.30 -4.00
C SER A 140 7.46 16.20 -3.54
N GLY A 141 6.98 14.97 -3.31
CA GLY A 141 7.74 13.83 -2.82
C GLY A 141 7.96 13.83 -1.30
N ASN A 142 7.26 14.67 -0.54
CA ASN A 142 7.36 14.66 0.91
C ASN A 142 6.52 13.53 1.52
N LEU A 143 7.03 12.95 2.59
CA LEU A 143 6.38 11.90 3.36
C LEU A 143 5.08 12.41 3.99
N LEU A 144 3.96 11.73 3.70
CA LEU A 144 2.66 11.98 4.30
C LEU A 144 2.29 10.89 5.31
N SER A 145 2.55 9.63 4.95
CA SER A 145 2.14 8.48 5.76
C SER A 145 2.94 7.24 5.36
N ILE A 146 2.68 6.14 6.07
CA ILE A 146 3.13 4.80 5.71
C ILE A 146 1.94 3.84 5.74
N ILE A 147 1.80 3.02 4.72
CA ILE A 147 0.74 2.02 4.58
C ILE A 147 1.34 0.63 4.74
N SER A 148 0.76 -0.18 5.62
CA SER A 148 1.11 -1.58 5.79
C SER A 148 0.24 -2.50 4.92
N ILE A 149 0.71 -3.71 4.66
CA ILE A 149 -0.10 -4.75 3.97
C ILE A 149 -1.39 -5.05 4.74
N GLY A 150 -1.37 -4.95 6.07
CA GLY A 150 -2.56 -5.12 6.90
C GLY A 150 -3.63 -4.06 6.64
N ASP A 151 -3.23 -2.79 6.42
CA ASP A 151 -4.15 -1.72 6.05
C ASP A 151 -4.80 -1.98 4.69
N VAL A 152 -4.00 -2.41 3.71
CA VAL A 152 -4.44 -2.72 2.35
C VAL A 152 -5.43 -3.89 2.34
N VAL A 153 -5.11 -4.99 3.03
CA VAL A 153 -5.98 -6.17 3.13
C VAL A 153 -7.30 -5.81 3.81
N LYS A 154 -7.24 -5.07 4.92
CA LYS A 154 -8.45 -4.62 5.62
C LYS A 154 -9.35 -3.76 4.75
N ALA A 155 -8.77 -2.83 3.98
CA ALA A 155 -9.53 -1.98 3.07
C ALA A 155 -10.21 -2.80 1.96
N HIS A 156 -9.47 -3.75 1.37
CA HIS A 156 -10.00 -4.60 0.31
C HIS A 156 -11.11 -5.54 0.79
N ILE A 157 -10.99 -6.11 1.99
CA ILE A 157 -12.06 -6.91 2.60
C ILE A 157 -13.33 -6.05 2.81
N ASN A 158 -13.18 -4.83 3.32
CA ASN A 158 -14.31 -3.92 3.51
C ASN A 158 -14.99 -3.56 2.18
N GLU A 159 -14.23 -3.37 1.10
CA GLU A 159 -14.74 -3.12 -0.25
C GLU A 159 -15.61 -4.29 -0.71
N LEU A 160 -15.07 -5.52 -0.65
CA LEU A 160 -15.79 -6.74 -1.01
C LEU A 160 -17.08 -6.95 -0.18
N ASP A 161 -17.06 -6.64 1.12
CA ASP A 161 -18.23 -6.74 1.98
C ASP A 161 -19.35 -5.74 1.59
N VAL A 162 -18.97 -4.53 1.18
CA VAL A 162 -19.93 -3.53 0.67
C VAL A 162 -20.55 -3.99 -0.64
N GLU A 163 -19.75 -4.49 -1.58
CA GLU A 163 -20.24 -5.02 -2.86
C GLU A 163 -21.18 -6.21 -2.64
N ARG A 164 -20.79 -7.15 -1.79
CA ARG A 164 -21.61 -8.31 -1.47
C ARG A 164 -22.96 -7.91 -0.89
N LYS A 165 -22.99 -6.93 0.02
CA LYS A 165 -24.25 -6.41 0.59
C LYS A 165 -25.14 -5.79 -0.47
N ALA A 166 -24.57 -4.94 -1.33
CA ALA A 166 -25.32 -4.29 -2.41
C ALA A 166 -25.95 -5.32 -3.38
N LEU A 167 -25.20 -6.37 -3.75
CA LEU A 167 -25.72 -7.47 -4.56
C LEU A 167 -26.84 -8.25 -3.86
N SER A 168 -26.66 -8.56 -2.56
CA SER A 168 -27.68 -9.25 -1.78
C SER A 168 -28.97 -8.45 -1.68
N ASP A 169 -28.88 -7.14 -1.44
CA ASP A 169 -30.04 -6.24 -1.36
C ASP A 169 -30.76 -6.15 -2.71
N TYR A 170 -30.02 -6.14 -3.81
CA TYR A 170 -30.60 -6.16 -5.16
C TYR A 170 -31.36 -7.45 -5.47
N VAL A 171 -30.84 -8.61 -5.06
CA VAL A 171 -31.51 -9.92 -5.30
C VAL A 171 -32.76 -10.11 -4.45
N ASN A 172 -32.82 -9.44 -3.26
CA ASN A 172 -33.93 -9.57 -2.32
C ASN A 172 -35.00 -8.48 -2.46
N SER A 173 -34.83 -7.53 -3.39
CA SER A 173 -35.80 -6.44 -3.69
C SER A 173 -36.63 -6.75 -4.91
#